data_c4f34dc942c8cd583d638520192eb169
#
_entry.id   c4f34dc942c8cd583d638520192eb169
#
_cell.length_a   1.000
_cell.length_b   1.000
_cell.length_c   1.000
_cell.angle_alpha   90.00
_cell.angle_beta   90.00
_cell.angle_gamma   90.00
#
_symmetry.space_group_name_H-M   'P 1'
#
loop_
_entity.id
_entity.type
_entity.pdbx_description
1 polymer ?
#
loop_
_entity_poly.entity_id
_entity_poly.type
_entity_poly.pdbx_seq_one_letter_code
_entity_poly.pdbx_strand_id
1 'polypeptide(L)'
;MLSTFRLLPRVTATAILVALAGCASPTASNTDSTPSPAATASPASTSGHSGHHGGKGGININTAILSELDKLEAKLGVPALSNKIQASRPYGKVEELVSKNVITQAQFDQIKDLVTIENVVLTGEAKDVDYMTKLGLMKGHLFVAQELLDQGKPDQAEPHIGHPVEEIYADVEDQLNERKIPEFKATLIKLQDLVKAGAKDPAQVKAEFTTSMQAVDGAIAALPETQRKDPKFVLQVINGLLDTANSEYGAAVANGKISAIIEYQDSRGFVMYAESLYKDIAAQVAKTSPEIDKAIVANMTELKANWPTAIAPAAPVKTTEQVNQLVKAIESDSQKVVKPAS
;
A
#
# COMPACT_ATOMS: atom_id res chain seq x y z
N MET A 1 15.78 -40.39 -51.01
CA MET A 1 14.75 -40.05 -52.08
C MET A 1 13.96 -38.86 -51.61
N LEU A 2 13.98 -37.87 -52.43
CA LEU A 2 13.16 -36.66 -52.60
C LEU A 2 12.96 -35.69 -51.45
N SER A 3 13.69 -34.65 -51.61
CA SER A 3 13.60 -33.24 -51.35
C SER A 3 12.24 -32.65 -51.79
N THR A 4 11.66 -31.76 -50.95
CA THR A 4 10.83 -30.65 -51.46
C THR A 4 11.05 -29.40 -50.64
N PHE A 5 11.77 -28.47 -51.24
CA PHE A 5 11.79 -27.03 -50.88
C PHE A 5 10.42 -26.40 -51.09
N ARG A 6 9.97 -25.50 -50.21
CA ARG A 6 8.99 -24.51 -50.50
C ARG A 6 9.45 -23.12 -50.05
N LEU A 7 9.41 -22.21 -51.05
CA LEU A 7 9.83 -20.83 -51.01
C LEU A 7 8.91 -19.94 -50.15
N LEU A 8 9.52 -18.95 -49.51
CA LEU A 8 8.86 -17.73 -48.98
C LEU A 8 8.55 -16.74 -50.11
N PRO A 9 7.51 -15.92 -49.98
CA PRO A 9 7.45 -14.62 -50.67
C PRO A 9 7.86 -13.48 -49.73
N ARG A 10 8.76 -12.65 -50.23
CA ARG A 10 9.12 -11.33 -49.73
C ARG A 10 7.98 -10.37 -49.99
N VAL A 11 7.60 -9.56 -48.96
CA VAL A 11 6.75 -8.38 -49.16
C VAL A 11 7.59 -7.15 -48.85
N THR A 12 7.66 -6.28 -49.85
CA THR A 12 8.40 -5.03 -49.91
C THR A 12 7.68 -3.94 -49.11
N ALA A 13 8.44 -3.20 -48.32
CA ALA A 13 8.02 -1.98 -47.65
C ALA A 13 8.08 -0.80 -48.63
N THR A 14 7.00 -0.02 -48.70
CA THR A 14 6.98 1.26 -49.43
C THR A 14 6.94 2.39 -48.39
N ALA A 15 8.00 3.19 -48.37
CA ALA A 15 8.10 4.42 -47.58
C ALA A 15 7.44 5.56 -48.38
N ILE A 16 6.58 6.33 -47.71
CA ILE A 16 6.09 7.61 -48.24
C ILE A 16 6.64 8.72 -47.35
N LEU A 17 7.55 9.50 -47.94
CA LEU A 17 8.00 10.80 -47.45
C LEU A 17 6.97 11.86 -47.84
N VAL A 18 6.51 12.68 -46.90
CA VAL A 18 5.90 13.99 -47.23
C VAL A 18 6.70 15.06 -46.52
N ALA A 19 7.40 15.85 -47.31
CA ALA A 19 8.02 17.10 -46.91
C ALA A 19 7.08 18.26 -47.24
N LEU A 20 6.95 19.23 -46.32
CA LEU A 20 6.44 20.56 -46.65
C LEU A 20 7.23 21.62 -45.89
N ALA A 21 7.91 22.44 -46.66
CA ALA A 21 8.56 23.71 -46.32
C ALA A 21 7.50 24.76 -45.99
N GLY A 22 7.71 25.68 -45.09
CA GLY A 22 8.54 26.86 -45.03
C GLY A 22 7.69 28.11 -45.22
N CYS A 23 7.91 29.10 -44.32
CA CYS A 23 8.03 30.54 -44.65
C CYS A 23 7.92 31.36 -43.34
N ALA A 24 9.00 31.87 -42.88
CA ALA A 24 9.50 33.26 -42.85
C ALA A 24 8.65 34.33 -42.15
N SER A 25 9.34 34.97 -41.17
CA SER A 25 8.98 36.20 -40.45
C SER A 25 8.86 37.44 -41.36
N PRO A 26 8.30 38.54 -40.84
CA PRO A 26 9.21 39.61 -40.40
C PRO A 26 8.81 40.38 -39.12
N THR A 27 9.83 40.97 -38.57
CA THR A 27 9.99 41.99 -37.53
C THR A 27 9.12 43.23 -37.72
N ALA A 28 8.69 43.86 -36.60
CA ALA A 28 8.85 45.30 -36.35
C ALA A 28 8.49 45.70 -34.93
N SER A 29 9.27 46.60 -34.41
CA SER A 29 9.34 47.25 -33.11
C SER A 29 8.15 48.14 -32.76
N ASN A 30 7.78 48.35 -31.51
CA ASN A 30 8.08 49.50 -30.65
C ASN A 30 7.14 49.60 -29.44
N THR A 31 7.80 49.76 -28.30
CA THR A 31 7.47 50.65 -27.17
C THR A 31 6.05 51.01 -26.85
N ASP A 32 5.50 50.63 -25.67
CA ASP A 32 5.16 51.63 -24.68
C ASP A 32 4.97 50.98 -23.29
N SER A 33 5.41 51.72 -22.26
CA SER A 33 5.50 51.31 -20.86
C SER A 33 4.23 51.74 -20.15
N THR A 34 3.54 50.84 -19.48
CA THR A 34 2.67 51.19 -18.36
C THR A 34 2.64 50.07 -17.30
N PRO A 35 2.74 50.32 -16.00
CA PRO A 35 2.92 49.30 -14.98
C PRO A 35 1.60 48.57 -14.69
N SER A 36 1.66 47.24 -14.76
CA SER A 36 0.61 46.35 -14.33
C SER A 36 0.69 46.11 -12.82
N PRO A 37 -0.43 46.02 -12.12
CA PRO A 37 -0.45 45.83 -10.68
C PRO A 37 0.00 44.44 -10.29
N ALA A 38 0.63 44.35 -9.11
CA ALA A 38 1.18 43.18 -8.49
C ALA A 38 0.25 41.95 -8.58
N ALA A 39 0.74 40.89 -9.18
CA ALA A 39 0.16 39.56 -9.06
C ALA A 39 0.35 39.09 -7.61
N THR A 40 -0.76 38.98 -6.90
CA THR A 40 -0.87 38.27 -5.63
C THR A 40 -0.42 36.83 -5.87
N ALA A 41 0.67 36.44 -5.26
CA ALA A 41 1.12 35.05 -5.21
C ALA A 41 0.02 34.22 -4.53
N SER A 42 -0.57 33.31 -5.28
CA SER A 42 -1.36 32.21 -4.70
C SER A 42 -0.43 31.36 -3.85
N PRO A 43 -0.83 30.99 -2.63
CA PRO A 43 -0.03 30.08 -1.83
C PRO A 43 0.07 28.75 -2.58
N ALA A 44 1.30 28.25 -2.69
CA ALA A 44 1.58 26.91 -3.16
C ALA A 44 0.76 25.94 -2.31
N SER A 45 -0.12 25.17 -2.95
CA SER A 45 -0.83 24.07 -2.33
C SER A 45 0.22 23.00 -1.99
N THR A 46 0.68 22.97 -0.75
CA THR A 46 1.34 21.80 -0.19
C THR A 46 0.30 20.70 -0.11
N SER A 47 0.35 19.78 -1.04
CA SER A 47 -0.43 18.54 -0.98
C SER A 47 0.14 17.66 0.13
N GLY A 48 -0.30 17.91 1.37
CA GLY A 48 -0.06 16.98 2.47
C GLY A 48 -0.89 15.73 2.22
N HIS A 49 -0.24 14.62 1.91
CA HIS A 49 -0.87 13.31 1.86
C HIS A 49 -1.00 12.80 3.29
N SER A 50 -2.22 12.79 3.81
CA SER A 50 -2.52 12.26 5.14
C SER A 50 -3.25 10.94 4.98
N GLY A 51 -2.55 9.83 5.13
CA GLY A 51 -3.14 8.51 5.22
C GLY A 51 -3.94 8.33 6.51
N HIS A 52 -5.04 7.66 6.41
CA HIS A 52 -5.95 7.41 7.52
C HIS A 52 -5.91 5.96 7.98
N HIS A 53 -5.42 5.74 9.18
CA HIS A 53 -5.73 4.53 9.92
C HIS A 53 -6.86 4.81 10.92
N GLY A 54 -7.92 3.99 10.86
CA GLY A 54 -8.99 3.71 11.82
C GLY A 54 -9.29 4.62 13.01
N GLY A 55 -9.15 5.94 12.87
CA GLY A 55 -9.73 6.91 13.79
C GLY A 55 -10.96 7.52 13.13
N LYS A 56 -11.87 8.12 13.89
CA LYS A 56 -13.19 8.67 13.49
C LYS A 56 -13.30 9.52 12.20
N GLY A 57 -12.33 9.44 11.28
CA GLY A 57 -12.33 10.05 9.96
C GLY A 57 -12.49 8.98 8.89
N GLY A 58 -13.37 9.18 7.93
CA GLY A 58 -13.58 8.28 6.80
C GLY A 58 -12.34 8.14 5.91
N ILE A 59 -12.32 7.15 5.02
CA ILE A 59 -11.28 6.94 4.00
C ILE A 59 -11.30 8.14 3.04
N ASN A 60 -10.20 8.87 2.95
CA ASN A 60 -10.10 10.01 2.03
C ASN A 60 -9.92 9.51 0.60
N ILE A 61 -10.98 9.60 -0.21
CA ILE A 61 -10.98 9.09 -1.58
C ILE A 61 -10.00 9.82 -2.52
N ASN A 62 -9.45 10.96 -2.12
CA ASN A 62 -8.44 11.68 -2.90
C ASN A 62 -7.00 11.26 -2.58
N THR A 63 -6.74 10.81 -1.36
CA THR A 63 -5.37 10.62 -0.87
C THR A 63 -5.08 9.21 -0.37
N ALA A 64 -6.11 8.42 -0.03
CA ALA A 64 -5.93 7.05 0.46
C ALA A 64 -5.14 6.19 -0.54
N ILE A 65 -4.21 5.37 -0.04
CA ILE A 65 -3.47 4.37 -0.82
C ILE A 65 -4.41 3.23 -1.25
N LEU A 66 -4.00 2.39 -2.20
CA LEU A 66 -4.83 1.28 -2.69
C LEU A 66 -5.30 0.37 -1.56
N SER A 67 -4.41 -0.04 -0.67
CA SER A 67 -4.73 -0.90 0.48
C SER A 67 -5.79 -0.31 1.43
N GLU A 68 -5.94 1.00 1.48
CA GLU A 68 -7.04 1.64 2.22
C GLU A 68 -8.35 1.65 1.42
N LEU A 69 -8.26 1.87 0.11
CA LEU A 69 -9.42 1.82 -0.78
C LEU A 69 -9.98 0.40 -0.90
N ASP A 70 -9.16 -0.63 -0.74
CA ASP A 70 -9.57 -2.05 -0.75
C ASP A 70 -10.56 -2.39 0.37
N LYS A 71 -10.58 -1.60 1.44
CA LYS A 71 -11.65 -1.67 2.46
C LYS A 71 -13.04 -1.39 1.87
N LEU A 72 -13.13 -0.48 0.90
CA LEU A 72 -14.36 -0.16 0.20
C LEU A 72 -14.70 -1.25 -0.84
N GLU A 73 -13.68 -1.77 -1.51
CA GLU A 73 -13.79 -2.89 -2.44
C GLU A 73 -14.33 -4.14 -1.73
N ALA A 74 -13.70 -4.54 -0.63
CA ALA A 74 -14.13 -5.66 0.21
C ALA A 74 -15.56 -5.45 0.75
N LYS A 75 -15.89 -4.24 1.18
CA LYS A 75 -17.22 -3.87 1.70
C LYS A 75 -18.32 -4.01 0.66
N LEU A 76 -18.05 -3.60 -0.58
CA LEU A 76 -19.03 -3.57 -1.66
C LEU A 76 -19.01 -4.83 -2.54
N GLY A 77 -17.96 -5.64 -2.46
CA GLY A 77 -17.74 -6.78 -3.33
C GLY A 77 -17.61 -6.41 -4.81
N VAL A 78 -17.02 -5.24 -5.10
CA VAL A 78 -16.86 -4.70 -6.47
C VAL A 78 -15.40 -4.82 -6.90
N PRO A 79 -15.03 -5.77 -7.74
CA PRO A 79 -13.65 -5.99 -8.16
C PRO A 79 -13.02 -4.76 -8.83
N ALA A 80 -11.76 -4.48 -8.50
CA ALA A 80 -10.96 -3.35 -8.97
C ALA A 80 -11.59 -1.96 -8.69
N LEU A 81 -12.39 -1.86 -7.62
CA LEU A 81 -12.99 -0.60 -7.21
C LEU A 81 -11.92 0.41 -6.78
N SER A 82 -10.93 -0.03 -6.04
CA SER A 82 -9.81 0.78 -5.54
C SER A 82 -9.10 1.50 -6.68
N ASN A 83 -8.77 0.75 -7.73
CA ASN A 83 -8.17 1.29 -8.96
C ASN A 83 -9.09 2.30 -9.68
N LYS A 84 -10.41 2.02 -9.72
CA LYS A 84 -11.38 2.96 -10.33
C LYS A 84 -11.48 4.26 -9.55
N ILE A 85 -11.49 4.18 -8.21
CA ILE A 85 -11.49 5.37 -7.36
C ILE A 85 -10.23 6.19 -7.61
N GLN A 86 -9.06 5.55 -7.59
CA GLN A 86 -7.78 6.21 -7.82
C GLN A 86 -7.72 6.88 -9.21
N ALA A 87 -8.11 6.16 -10.26
CA ALA A 87 -8.09 6.67 -11.64
C ALA A 87 -9.07 7.84 -11.89
N SER A 88 -10.09 8.01 -11.03
CA SER A 88 -11.12 9.03 -11.17
C SER A 88 -10.88 10.30 -10.34
N ARG A 89 -9.75 10.36 -9.61
CA ARG A 89 -9.32 11.54 -8.84
C ARG A 89 -9.06 12.76 -9.77
N PRO A 90 -9.18 14.00 -9.26
CA PRO A 90 -9.62 14.38 -7.91
C PRO A 90 -11.15 14.42 -7.78
N TYR A 91 -11.65 14.32 -6.54
CA TYR A 91 -13.06 14.46 -6.17
C TYR A 91 -13.26 15.77 -5.41
N GLY A 92 -14.23 16.58 -5.83
CA GLY A 92 -14.63 17.79 -5.12
C GLY A 92 -15.59 17.53 -3.95
N LYS A 93 -16.26 16.36 -3.98
CA LYS A 93 -17.16 15.86 -2.92
C LYS A 93 -17.34 14.35 -3.07
N VAL A 94 -17.72 13.67 -1.99
CA VAL A 94 -17.85 12.20 -1.99
C VAL A 94 -18.92 11.66 -2.93
N GLU A 95 -19.98 12.42 -3.21
CA GLU A 95 -21.04 12.04 -4.15
C GLU A 95 -20.54 11.95 -5.61
N GLU A 96 -19.36 12.48 -5.90
CA GLU A 96 -18.78 12.34 -7.22
C GLU A 96 -18.36 10.89 -7.55
N LEU A 97 -18.26 10.01 -6.57
CA LEU A 97 -18.15 8.58 -6.81
C LEU A 97 -19.31 8.07 -7.68
N VAL A 98 -20.52 8.61 -7.50
CA VAL A 98 -21.70 8.26 -8.30
C VAL A 98 -21.70 9.03 -9.61
N SER A 99 -21.53 10.35 -9.59
CA SER A 99 -21.62 11.17 -10.80
C SER A 99 -20.51 10.88 -11.83
N LYS A 100 -19.36 10.37 -11.39
CA LYS A 100 -18.27 9.86 -12.25
C LYS A 100 -18.42 8.39 -12.64
N ASN A 101 -19.55 7.76 -12.30
CA ASN A 101 -19.84 6.35 -12.58
C ASN A 101 -18.81 5.37 -12.02
N VAL A 102 -18.17 5.69 -10.89
CA VAL A 102 -17.25 4.79 -10.18
C VAL A 102 -18.05 3.70 -9.48
N ILE A 103 -19.14 4.10 -8.80
CA ILE A 103 -20.11 3.23 -8.14
C ILE A 103 -21.55 3.69 -8.41
N THR A 104 -22.51 2.80 -8.14
CA THR A 104 -23.94 3.11 -8.19
C THR A 104 -24.40 3.88 -6.93
N GLN A 105 -25.55 4.54 -6.99
CA GLN A 105 -26.15 5.20 -5.82
C GLN A 105 -26.36 4.22 -4.65
N ALA A 106 -26.86 3.00 -4.94
CA ALA A 106 -27.09 1.99 -3.91
C ALA A 106 -25.79 1.51 -3.23
N GLN A 107 -24.68 1.50 -3.94
CA GLN A 107 -23.35 1.20 -3.39
C GLN A 107 -22.83 2.39 -2.56
N PHE A 108 -23.01 3.62 -3.04
CA PHE A 108 -22.64 4.82 -2.30
C PHE A 108 -23.36 4.89 -0.95
N ASP A 109 -24.65 4.60 -0.91
CA ASP A 109 -25.44 4.61 0.33
C ASP A 109 -24.90 3.64 1.41
N GLN A 110 -24.14 2.60 1.01
CA GLN A 110 -23.52 1.65 1.92
C GLN A 110 -22.16 2.12 2.47
N ILE A 111 -21.51 3.07 1.81
CA ILE A 111 -20.15 3.54 2.18
C ILE A 111 -20.07 5.03 2.46
N LYS A 112 -21.13 5.81 2.28
CA LYS A 112 -21.11 7.29 2.45
C LYS A 112 -20.56 7.75 3.80
N ASP A 113 -20.80 6.97 4.87
CA ASP A 113 -20.30 7.28 6.21
C ASP A 113 -18.84 6.76 6.44
N LEU A 114 -18.29 6.07 5.47
CA LEU A 114 -16.92 5.53 5.49
C LEU A 114 -15.95 6.34 4.63
N VAL A 115 -16.42 7.27 3.82
CA VAL A 115 -15.61 8.04 2.88
C VAL A 115 -15.61 9.53 3.20
N THR A 116 -14.52 10.19 2.89
CA THR A 116 -14.35 11.64 3.03
C THR A 116 -13.46 12.20 1.92
N ILE A 117 -13.43 13.51 1.78
CA ILE A 117 -12.41 14.26 1.04
C ILE A 117 -11.62 15.19 1.97
N GLU A 118 -11.92 15.19 3.27
CA GLU A 118 -11.25 16.02 4.26
C GLU A 118 -9.96 15.36 4.74
N ASN A 119 -8.88 16.13 4.79
CA ASN A 119 -7.63 15.68 5.38
C ASN A 119 -7.71 15.81 6.91
N VAL A 120 -7.61 14.67 7.61
CA VAL A 120 -7.47 14.66 9.07
C VAL A 120 -5.99 14.81 9.41
N VAL A 121 -5.65 15.87 10.12
CA VAL A 121 -4.30 16.08 10.60
C VAL A 121 -4.07 15.25 11.88
N LEU A 122 -3.29 14.19 11.74
CA LEU A 122 -2.86 13.39 12.89
C LEU A 122 -1.76 14.11 13.67
N THR A 123 -1.81 14.04 15.00
CA THR A 123 -0.81 14.62 15.92
C THR A 123 -0.47 13.64 17.04
N GLY A 124 0.68 13.85 17.69
CA GLY A 124 1.09 13.04 18.84
C GLY A 124 1.18 11.55 18.53
N GLU A 125 0.78 10.72 19.48
CA GLU A 125 0.87 9.24 19.35
C GLU A 125 0.10 8.71 18.14
N ALA A 126 -1.05 9.28 17.79
CA ALA A 126 -1.81 8.83 16.62
C ALA A 126 -1.01 9.01 15.31
N LYS A 127 -0.20 10.07 15.20
CA LYS A 127 0.72 10.29 14.06
C LYS A 127 1.86 9.28 14.05
N ASP A 128 2.39 8.94 15.22
CA ASP A 128 3.46 7.94 15.34
C ASP A 128 2.95 6.53 15.05
N VAL A 129 1.72 6.20 15.44
CA VAL A 129 1.05 4.93 15.08
C VAL A 129 0.86 4.84 13.58
N ASP A 130 0.36 5.89 12.93
CA ASP A 130 0.21 5.96 11.48
C ASP A 130 1.55 5.76 10.76
N TYR A 131 2.59 6.50 11.18
CA TYR A 131 3.94 6.37 10.67
C TYR A 131 4.49 4.94 10.77
N MET A 132 4.40 4.34 11.96
CA MET A 132 4.88 2.99 12.20
C MET A 132 4.08 1.95 11.42
N THR A 133 2.77 2.15 11.26
CA THR A 133 1.92 1.24 10.49
C THR A 133 2.28 1.29 9.00
N LYS A 134 2.46 2.47 8.40
CA LYS A 134 2.89 2.62 7.00
C LYS A 134 4.24 1.94 6.73
N LEU A 135 5.22 2.17 7.60
CA LEU A 135 6.50 1.46 7.51
C LEU A 135 6.34 -0.05 7.73
N GLY A 136 5.39 -0.44 8.57
CA GLY A 136 5.02 -1.84 8.79
C GLY A 136 4.39 -2.49 7.56
N LEU A 137 3.53 -1.80 6.84
CA LEU A 137 3.00 -2.26 5.55
C LEU A 137 4.15 -2.43 4.54
N MET A 138 5.05 -1.46 4.45
CA MET A 138 6.26 -1.57 3.61
C MET A 138 7.10 -2.81 3.98
N LYS A 139 7.28 -3.10 5.27
CA LYS A 139 7.97 -4.33 5.75
C LYS A 139 7.22 -5.60 5.35
N GLY A 140 5.90 -5.61 5.45
CA GLY A 140 5.07 -6.75 5.05
C GLY A 140 5.20 -7.07 3.57
N HIS A 141 5.13 -6.07 2.70
CA HIS A 141 5.39 -6.23 1.26
C HIS A 141 6.79 -6.81 1.00
N LEU A 142 7.82 -6.27 1.64
CA LEU A 142 9.18 -6.76 1.48
C LEU A 142 9.34 -8.20 1.99
N PHE A 143 8.64 -8.62 3.05
CA PHE A 143 8.66 -10.01 3.53
C PHE A 143 8.15 -10.98 2.46
N VAL A 144 7.02 -10.63 1.83
CA VAL A 144 6.46 -11.45 0.76
C VAL A 144 7.36 -11.43 -0.48
N ALA A 145 7.89 -10.26 -0.85
CA ALA A 145 8.84 -10.17 -1.96
C ALA A 145 10.05 -11.08 -1.75
N GLN A 146 10.62 -11.11 -0.52
CA GLN A 146 11.74 -12.00 -0.19
C GLN A 146 11.34 -13.46 -0.34
N GLU A 147 10.19 -13.88 0.22
CA GLU A 147 9.72 -15.26 0.13
C GLU A 147 9.53 -15.69 -1.34
N LEU A 148 9.01 -14.82 -2.19
CA LEU A 148 8.80 -15.07 -3.62
C LEU A 148 10.13 -15.13 -4.39
N LEU A 149 11.08 -14.26 -4.07
CA LEU A 149 12.43 -14.31 -4.64
C LEU A 149 13.16 -15.61 -4.26
N ASP A 150 13.06 -16.04 -3.01
CA ASP A 150 13.65 -17.30 -2.53
C ASP A 150 13.02 -18.52 -3.21
N GLN A 151 11.79 -18.40 -3.70
CA GLN A 151 11.08 -19.42 -4.49
C GLN A 151 11.31 -19.29 -6.00
N GLY A 152 12.17 -18.36 -6.44
CA GLY A 152 12.46 -18.12 -7.86
C GLY A 152 11.28 -17.54 -8.64
N LYS A 153 10.48 -16.66 -8.01
CA LYS A 153 9.29 -16.00 -8.58
C LYS A 153 9.46 -14.49 -8.67
N PRO A 154 10.47 -13.96 -9.39
CA PRO A 154 10.72 -12.53 -9.46
C PRO A 154 9.53 -11.74 -10.03
N ASP A 155 8.80 -12.28 -11.01
CA ASP A 155 7.62 -11.62 -11.60
C ASP A 155 6.49 -11.43 -10.59
N GLN A 156 6.37 -12.33 -9.60
CA GLN A 156 5.40 -12.18 -8.52
C GLN A 156 5.94 -11.30 -7.38
N ALA A 157 7.25 -11.26 -7.18
CA ALA A 157 7.88 -10.44 -6.16
C ALA A 157 7.89 -8.94 -6.52
N GLU A 158 7.94 -8.60 -7.81
CA GLU A 158 8.08 -7.23 -8.29
C GLU A 158 6.97 -6.29 -7.78
N PRO A 159 5.67 -6.62 -7.85
CA PRO A 159 4.62 -5.73 -7.33
C PRO A 159 4.79 -5.39 -5.85
N HIS A 160 5.27 -6.33 -5.03
CA HIS A 160 5.50 -6.13 -3.59
C HIS A 160 6.72 -5.25 -3.27
N ILE A 161 7.52 -4.90 -4.26
CA ILE A 161 8.57 -3.88 -4.16
C ILE A 161 8.05 -2.57 -4.76
N GLY A 162 7.21 -2.65 -5.79
CA GLY A 162 6.58 -1.51 -6.46
C GLY A 162 5.64 -0.74 -5.55
N HIS A 163 4.73 -1.38 -4.83
CA HIS A 163 3.79 -0.73 -3.91
C HIS A 163 4.50 0.12 -2.83
N PRO A 164 5.56 -0.36 -2.12
CA PRO A 164 6.37 0.49 -1.27
C PRO A 164 6.93 1.76 -1.94
N VAL A 165 7.36 1.64 -3.19
CA VAL A 165 7.95 2.76 -3.95
C VAL A 165 6.92 3.77 -4.42
N GLU A 166 5.84 3.28 -5.00
CA GLU A 166 4.89 4.09 -5.77
C GLU A 166 3.82 4.73 -4.89
N GLU A 167 3.44 4.06 -3.80
CA GLU A 167 2.33 4.46 -2.95
C GLU A 167 2.78 4.79 -1.52
N ILE A 168 3.30 3.79 -0.79
CA ILE A 168 3.54 3.94 0.65
C ILE A 168 4.62 4.99 0.93
N TYR A 169 5.68 5.03 0.10
CA TYR A 169 6.74 6.01 0.29
C TYR A 169 6.22 7.45 0.15
N ALA A 170 5.40 7.71 -0.87
CA ALA A 170 4.81 9.02 -1.08
C ALA A 170 3.90 9.43 0.09
N ASP A 171 3.17 8.46 0.66
CA ASP A 171 2.24 8.70 1.77
C ASP A 171 2.93 8.92 3.13
N VAL A 172 4.17 8.42 3.30
CA VAL A 172 4.95 8.59 4.53
C VAL A 172 6.04 9.65 4.42
N GLU A 173 6.31 10.19 3.22
CA GLU A 173 7.45 11.06 2.91
C GLU A 173 7.51 12.31 3.80
N ASP A 174 6.38 13.00 4.00
CA ASP A 174 6.33 14.17 4.88
C ASP A 174 6.73 13.81 6.32
N GLN A 175 6.30 12.64 6.80
CA GLN A 175 6.64 12.16 8.14
C GLN A 175 8.11 11.72 8.25
N LEU A 176 8.70 11.20 7.17
CA LEU A 176 10.14 10.92 7.09
C LEU A 176 10.94 12.22 7.17
N ASN A 177 10.54 13.24 6.39
CA ASN A 177 11.19 14.55 6.36
C ASN A 177 11.14 15.25 7.72
N GLU A 178 10.00 15.25 8.41
CA GLU A 178 9.86 15.81 9.76
C GLU A 178 10.80 15.14 10.77
N ARG A 179 11.03 13.84 10.62
CA ARG A 179 11.92 13.04 11.47
C ARG A 179 13.38 13.08 11.00
N LYS A 180 13.66 13.84 9.92
CA LYS A 180 15.00 14.00 9.31
C LYS A 180 15.62 12.67 8.89
N ILE A 181 14.79 11.74 8.41
CA ILE A 181 15.26 10.49 7.86
C ILE A 181 15.82 10.75 6.47
N PRO A 182 17.05 10.29 6.17
CA PRO A 182 17.59 10.37 4.83
C PRO A 182 16.66 9.68 3.81
N GLU A 183 16.51 10.29 2.65
CA GLU A 183 15.73 9.74 1.54
C GLU A 183 16.28 8.36 1.14
N PHE A 184 15.41 7.35 1.00
CA PHE A 184 15.80 5.99 0.61
C PHE A 184 14.95 5.41 -0.53
N LYS A 185 14.10 6.24 -1.14
CA LYS A 185 13.25 5.81 -2.27
C LYS A 185 14.08 5.24 -3.42
N ALA A 186 15.22 5.89 -3.72
CA ALA A 186 16.14 5.43 -4.75
C ALA A 186 16.68 4.01 -4.51
N THR A 187 16.86 3.62 -3.25
CA THR A 187 17.29 2.26 -2.87
C THR A 187 16.20 1.23 -3.19
N LEU A 188 14.94 1.54 -2.88
CA LEU A 188 13.80 0.68 -3.22
C LEU A 188 13.61 0.56 -4.73
N ILE A 189 13.72 1.68 -5.47
CA ILE A 189 13.64 1.69 -6.96
C ILE A 189 14.72 0.78 -7.55
N LYS A 190 15.95 0.87 -7.05
CA LYS A 190 17.05 0.04 -7.55
C LYS A 190 16.78 -1.45 -7.32
N LEU A 191 16.21 -1.83 -6.18
CA LEU A 191 15.77 -3.20 -5.93
C LEU A 191 14.66 -3.61 -6.90
N GLN A 192 13.65 -2.75 -7.09
CA GLN A 192 12.56 -3.00 -8.03
C GLN A 192 13.08 -3.23 -9.45
N ASP A 193 13.99 -2.40 -9.93
CA ASP A 193 14.58 -2.51 -11.27
C ASP A 193 15.33 -3.83 -11.47
N LEU A 194 16.09 -4.27 -10.45
CA LEU A 194 16.79 -5.56 -10.50
C LEU A 194 15.83 -6.74 -10.57
N VAL A 195 14.73 -6.70 -9.81
CA VAL A 195 13.73 -7.75 -9.81
C VAL A 195 12.91 -7.73 -11.10
N LYS A 196 12.52 -6.56 -11.59
CA LYS A 196 11.83 -6.32 -12.87
C LYS A 196 12.66 -6.79 -14.07
N ALA A 197 13.99 -6.70 -13.99
CA ALA A 197 14.91 -7.26 -14.97
C ALA A 197 15.03 -8.81 -14.88
N GLY A 198 14.28 -9.47 -14.02
CA GLY A 198 14.22 -10.92 -13.82
C GLY A 198 15.19 -11.46 -12.78
N ALA A 199 15.69 -10.64 -11.84
CA ALA A 199 16.58 -11.03 -10.74
C ALA A 199 17.81 -11.85 -11.18
N LYS A 200 18.42 -11.47 -12.31
CA LYS A 200 19.47 -12.25 -13.00
C LYS A 200 20.75 -12.44 -12.19
N ASP A 201 21.05 -11.53 -11.27
CA ASP A 201 22.16 -11.63 -10.33
C ASP A 201 21.59 -11.76 -8.89
N PRO A 202 21.46 -12.99 -8.38
CA PRO A 202 20.91 -13.21 -7.04
C PRO A 202 21.73 -12.57 -5.92
N ALA A 203 23.06 -12.44 -6.09
CA ALA A 203 23.91 -11.82 -5.08
C ALA A 203 23.65 -10.30 -5.01
N GLN A 204 23.52 -9.66 -6.16
CA GLN A 204 23.19 -8.24 -6.24
C GLN A 204 21.77 -7.96 -5.71
N VAL A 205 20.77 -8.77 -6.09
CA VAL A 205 19.40 -8.68 -5.58
C VAL A 205 19.39 -8.80 -4.06
N LYS A 206 20.08 -9.80 -3.50
CA LYS A 206 20.16 -10.00 -2.05
C LYS A 206 20.82 -8.81 -1.33
N ALA A 207 21.90 -8.25 -1.89
CA ALA A 207 22.58 -7.10 -1.31
C ALA A 207 21.67 -5.88 -1.30
N GLU A 208 20.99 -5.58 -2.40
CA GLU A 208 20.07 -4.44 -2.50
C GLU A 208 18.83 -4.63 -1.64
N PHE A 209 18.31 -5.85 -1.56
CA PHE A 209 17.21 -6.20 -0.66
C PHE A 209 17.58 -5.94 0.80
N THR A 210 18.78 -6.37 1.21
CA THR A 210 19.29 -6.12 2.57
C THR A 210 19.41 -4.61 2.85
N THR A 211 19.91 -3.84 1.88
CA THR A 211 20.03 -2.39 1.99
C THR A 211 18.65 -1.73 2.11
N SER A 212 17.68 -2.18 1.32
CA SER A 212 16.30 -1.70 1.37
C SER A 212 15.65 -1.98 2.72
N MET A 213 15.79 -3.19 3.24
CA MET A 213 15.29 -3.56 4.58
C MET A 213 15.91 -2.71 5.69
N GLN A 214 17.24 -2.50 5.63
CA GLN A 214 17.96 -1.66 6.59
C GLN A 214 17.51 -0.21 6.55
N ALA A 215 17.19 0.32 5.37
CA ALA A 215 16.67 1.67 5.23
C ALA A 215 15.31 1.85 5.92
N VAL A 216 14.39 0.89 5.72
CA VAL A 216 13.09 0.88 6.40
C VAL A 216 13.26 0.71 7.92
N ASP A 217 14.16 -0.19 8.36
CA ASP A 217 14.47 -0.37 9.78
C ASP A 217 15.06 0.89 10.42
N GLY A 218 15.90 1.61 9.66
CA GLY A 218 16.43 2.91 10.06
C GLY A 218 15.33 3.98 10.25
N ALA A 219 14.35 3.99 9.33
CA ALA A 219 13.19 4.87 9.45
C ALA A 219 12.33 4.52 10.69
N ILE A 220 12.07 3.23 10.93
CA ILE A 220 11.37 2.77 12.14
C ILE A 220 12.13 3.17 13.41
N ALA A 221 13.46 3.09 13.38
CA ALA A 221 14.32 3.45 14.53
C ALA A 221 14.31 4.94 14.89
N ALA A 222 13.73 5.81 14.06
CA ALA A 222 13.50 7.21 14.40
C ALA A 222 12.51 7.40 15.56
N LEU A 223 11.61 6.44 15.76
CA LEU A 223 10.76 6.42 16.95
C LEU A 223 11.58 5.95 18.18
N PRO A 224 11.34 6.53 19.36
CA PRO A 224 12.02 6.11 20.58
C PRO A 224 11.88 4.60 20.83
N GLU A 225 12.95 3.95 21.26
CA GLU A 225 12.92 2.51 21.56
C GLU A 225 11.89 2.16 22.62
N THR A 226 11.72 3.03 23.63
CA THR A 226 10.70 2.87 24.67
C THR A 226 9.30 2.83 24.08
N GLN A 227 9.00 3.64 23.08
CA GLN A 227 7.71 3.66 22.39
C GLN A 227 7.55 2.41 21.51
N ARG A 228 8.58 2.05 20.73
CA ARG A 228 8.56 0.85 19.86
C ARG A 228 8.46 -0.47 20.62
N LYS A 229 8.70 -0.46 21.93
CA LYS A 229 8.57 -1.59 22.85
C LYS A 229 7.41 -1.45 23.84
N ASP A 230 6.63 -0.38 23.76
CA ASP A 230 5.43 -0.21 24.58
C ASP A 230 4.29 -1.07 24.03
N PRO A 231 3.76 -2.04 24.81
CA PRO A 231 2.65 -2.87 24.35
C PRO A 231 1.44 -2.10 23.85
N LYS A 232 1.11 -0.96 24.47
CA LYS A 232 -0.05 -0.16 24.05
C LYS A 232 0.14 0.46 22.68
N PHE A 233 1.33 0.97 22.40
CA PHE A 233 1.67 1.53 21.11
C PHE A 233 1.75 0.44 20.03
N VAL A 234 2.48 -0.64 20.30
CA VAL A 234 2.69 -1.73 19.33
C VAL A 234 1.37 -2.43 18.97
N LEU A 235 0.48 -2.64 19.93
CA LEU A 235 -0.84 -3.23 19.67
C LEU A 235 -1.71 -2.34 18.77
N GLN A 236 -1.61 -1.02 18.85
CA GLN A 236 -2.30 -0.12 17.91
C GLN A 236 -1.77 -0.29 16.49
N VAL A 237 -0.44 -0.39 16.33
CA VAL A 237 0.20 -0.65 15.03
C VAL A 237 -0.23 -2.03 14.48
N ILE A 238 -0.20 -3.07 15.32
CA ILE A 238 -0.65 -4.43 14.93
C ILE A 238 -2.10 -4.40 14.45
N ASN A 239 -2.99 -3.70 15.16
CA ASN A 239 -4.39 -3.58 14.75
C ASN A 239 -4.53 -2.92 13.37
N GLY A 240 -3.74 -1.87 13.09
CA GLY A 240 -3.71 -1.24 11.76
C GLY A 240 -3.24 -2.20 10.65
N LEU A 241 -2.17 -2.95 10.90
CA LEU A 241 -1.66 -3.95 9.95
C LEU A 241 -2.67 -5.08 9.69
N LEU A 242 -3.32 -5.57 10.73
CA LEU A 242 -4.30 -6.66 10.61
C LEU A 242 -5.62 -6.19 9.95
N ASP A 243 -6.04 -4.95 10.19
CA ASP A 243 -7.19 -4.37 9.51
C ASP A 243 -6.93 -4.25 8.00
N THR A 244 -5.73 -3.80 7.62
CA THR A 244 -5.30 -3.77 6.21
C THR A 244 -5.21 -5.19 5.64
N ALA A 245 -4.58 -6.14 6.35
CA ALA A 245 -4.50 -7.54 5.91
C ALA A 245 -5.89 -8.18 5.68
N ASN A 246 -6.85 -7.87 6.55
CA ASN A 246 -8.24 -8.33 6.39
C ASN A 246 -8.91 -7.73 5.14
N SER A 247 -8.61 -6.48 4.82
CA SER A 247 -9.15 -5.79 3.63
C SER A 247 -8.57 -6.37 2.35
N GLU A 248 -7.23 -6.53 2.30
CA GLU A 248 -6.54 -7.19 1.18
C GLU A 248 -7.08 -8.60 0.95
N TYR A 249 -7.24 -9.39 2.03
CA TYR A 249 -7.80 -10.72 1.91
C TYR A 249 -9.26 -10.70 1.42
N GLY A 250 -10.04 -9.70 1.83
CA GLY A 250 -11.40 -9.48 1.35
C GLY A 250 -11.44 -9.19 -0.15
N ALA A 251 -10.50 -8.39 -0.66
CA ALA A 251 -10.34 -8.11 -2.09
C ALA A 251 -9.79 -9.33 -2.86
N ALA A 252 -8.91 -10.12 -2.24
CA ALA A 252 -8.31 -11.31 -2.85
C ALA A 252 -9.32 -12.41 -3.17
N VAL A 253 -10.41 -12.55 -2.40
CA VAL A 253 -11.33 -13.68 -2.47
C VAL A 253 -12.62 -13.31 -3.19
N ALA A 254 -12.89 -13.95 -4.32
CA ALA A 254 -14.16 -13.83 -5.03
C ALA A 254 -14.71 -15.20 -5.41
N ASN A 255 -16.01 -15.42 -5.20
CA ASN A 255 -16.70 -16.67 -5.58
C ASN A 255 -16.03 -17.95 -5.03
N GLY A 256 -15.50 -17.88 -3.80
CA GLY A 256 -14.83 -19.00 -3.14
C GLY A 256 -13.46 -19.37 -3.72
N LYS A 257 -12.82 -18.47 -4.45
CA LYS A 257 -11.49 -18.64 -5.04
C LYS A 257 -10.61 -17.45 -4.69
N ILE A 258 -9.27 -17.66 -4.69
CA ILE A 258 -8.33 -16.56 -4.71
C ILE A 258 -8.28 -16.04 -6.15
N SER A 259 -8.84 -14.85 -6.36
CA SER A 259 -8.95 -14.20 -7.69
C SER A 259 -7.94 -13.08 -7.89
N ALA A 260 -7.50 -12.44 -6.81
CA ALA A 260 -6.47 -11.42 -6.82
C ALA A 260 -5.28 -11.93 -5.98
N ILE A 261 -4.19 -12.27 -6.69
CA ILE A 261 -3.04 -12.95 -6.10
C ILE A 261 -2.17 -11.97 -5.30
N ILE A 262 -2.04 -10.74 -5.78
CA ILE A 262 -1.22 -9.71 -5.14
C ILE A 262 -1.79 -9.41 -3.75
N GLU A 263 -3.10 -9.17 -3.66
CA GLU A 263 -3.82 -8.85 -2.42
C GLU A 263 -3.76 -10.03 -1.42
N TYR A 264 -3.82 -11.28 -1.91
CA TYR A 264 -3.57 -12.45 -1.07
C TYR A 264 -2.15 -12.44 -0.49
N GLN A 265 -1.16 -12.09 -1.29
CA GLN A 265 0.24 -12.06 -0.91
C GLN A 265 0.52 -10.90 0.06
N ASP A 266 -0.05 -9.73 -0.17
CA ASP A 266 0.06 -8.56 0.69
C ASP A 266 -0.52 -8.84 2.09
N SER A 267 -1.74 -9.40 2.13
CA SER A 267 -2.39 -9.79 3.38
C SER A 267 -1.53 -10.77 4.20
N ARG A 268 -0.86 -11.74 3.54
CA ARG A 268 0.12 -12.62 4.18
C ARG A 268 1.26 -11.84 4.82
N GLY A 269 1.88 -10.94 4.07
CA GLY A 269 3.03 -10.16 4.53
C GLY A 269 2.71 -9.31 5.73
N PHE A 270 1.54 -8.67 5.74
CA PHE A 270 1.08 -7.83 6.85
C PHE A 270 0.83 -8.64 8.11
N VAL A 271 0.22 -9.82 8.00
CA VAL A 271 0.05 -10.74 9.14
C VAL A 271 1.38 -11.23 9.68
N MET A 272 2.35 -11.57 8.80
CA MET A 272 3.69 -12.00 9.23
C MET A 272 4.42 -10.90 9.99
N TYR A 273 4.34 -9.67 9.53
CA TYR A 273 4.99 -8.55 10.23
C TYR A 273 4.27 -8.22 11.54
N ALA A 274 2.95 -8.23 11.57
CA ALA A 274 2.17 -8.07 12.80
C ALA A 274 2.52 -9.14 13.85
N GLU A 275 2.67 -10.41 13.44
CA GLU A 275 3.12 -11.50 14.32
C GLU A 275 4.54 -11.23 14.88
N SER A 276 5.45 -10.71 14.03
CA SER A 276 6.81 -10.40 14.46
C SER A 276 6.82 -9.29 15.53
N LEU A 277 6.02 -8.23 15.33
CA LEU A 277 5.86 -7.16 16.31
C LEU A 277 5.27 -7.67 17.64
N TYR A 278 4.29 -8.56 17.56
CA TYR A 278 3.71 -9.14 18.78
C TYR A 278 4.73 -9.95 19.57
N LYS A 279 5.58 -10.72 18.93
CA LYS A 279 6.64 -11.49 19.59
C LYS A 279 7.57 -10.62 20.43
N ASP A 280 7.83 -9.38 19.97
CA ASP A 280 8.72 -8.45 20.69
C ASP A 280 8.12 -7.93 21.98
N ILE A 281 6.79 -7.91 22.12
CA ILE A 281 6.07 -7.41 23.29
C ILE A 281 5.37 -8.50 24.11
N ALA A 282 5.27 -9.74 23.61
CA ALA A 282 4.48 -10.82 24.22
C ALA A 282 4.84 -11.06 25.68
N ALA A 283 6.13 -11.05 26.04
CA ALA A 283 6.57 -11.24 27.42
C ALA A 283 6.07 -10.13 28.37
N GLN A 284 5.91 -8.91 27.89
CA GLN A 284 5.38 -7.79 28.67
C GLN A 284 3.86 -7.91 28.83
N VAL A 285 3.14 -8.27 27.73
CA VAL A 285 1.70 -8.52 27.77
C VAL A 285 1.38 -9.70 28.70
N ALA A 286 2.11 -10.82 28.57
CA ALA A 286 1.94 -12.00 29.41
C ALA A 286 2.14 -11.69 30.94
N LYS A 287 3.08 -10.81 31.27
CA LYS A 287 3.34 -10.40 32.65
C LYS A 287 2.17 -9.62 33.25
N THR A 288 1.51 -8.76 32.48
CA THR A 288 0.45 -7.87 32.97
C THR A 288 -0.96 -8.43 32.74
N SER A 289 -1.13 -9.22 31.70
CA SER A 289 -2.44 -9.69 31.20
C SER A 289 -2.31 -11.08 30.54
N PRO A 290 -1.96 -12.14 31.32
CA PRO A 290 -1.62 -13.46 30.77
C PRO A 290 -2.74 -14.11 29.95
N GLU A 291 -4.01 -13.90 30.31
CA GLU A 291 -5.13 -14.46 29.54
C GLU A 291 -5.34 -13.73 28.20
N ILE A 292 -5.04 -12.43 28.14
CA ILE A 292 -5.07 -11.65 26.90
C ILE A 292 -3.93 -12.10 25.98
N ASP A 293 -2.71 -12.24 26.51
CA ASP A 293 -1.56 -12.76 25.75
C ASP A 293 -1.88 -14.11 25.12
N LYS A 294 -2.40 -15.04 25.91
CA LYS A 294 -2.79 -16.38 25.44
C LYS A 294 -3.84 -16.32 24.33
N ALA A 295 -4.84 -15.44 24.47
CA ALA A 295 -5.89 -15.28 23.48
C ALA A 295 -5.34 -14.68 22.17
N ILE A 296 -4.51 -13.63 22.24
CA ILE A 296 -3.88 -13.00 21.05
C ILE A 296 -2.98 -14.01 20.34
N VAL A 297 -2.12 -14.75 21.06
CA VAL A 297 -1.23 -15.76 20.49
C VAL A 297 -2.03 -16.86 19.79
N ALA A 298 -3.11 -17.35 20.39
CA ALA A 298 -3.96 -18.37 19.79
C ALA A 298 -4.64 -17.87 18.50
N ASN A 299 -5.27 -16.69 18.54
CA ASN A 299 -5.94 -16.10 17.40
C ASN A 299 -4.96 -15.73 16.27
N MET A 300 -3.76 -15.22 16.60
CA MET A 300 -2.72 -14.91 15.63
C MET A 300 -2.20 -16.18 14.94
N THR A 301 -2.01 -17.27 15.69
CA THR A 301 -1.61 -18.57 15.15
C THR A 301 -2.65 -19.12 14.19
N GLU A 302 -3.92 -19.05 14.58
CA GLU A 302 -5.04 -19.48 13.74
C GLU A 302 -5.19 -18.60 12.49
N LEU A 303 -5.02 -17.28 12.62
CA LEU A 303 -5.08 -16.32 11.52
C LEU A 303 -3.98 -16.62 10.51
N LYS A 304 -2.73 -16.75 10.96
CA LYS A 304 -1.58 -17.02 10.09
C LYS A 304 -1.71 -18.34 9.31
N ALA A 305 -2.38 -19.34 9.86
CA ALA A 305 -2.63 -20.62 9.19
C ALA A 305 -3.44 -20.48 7.90
N ASN A 306 -4.12 -19.34 7.69
CA ASN A 306 -4.84 -19.03 6.45
C ASN A 306 -3.89 -18.88 5.24
N TRP A 307 -2.66 -18.46 5.46
CA TRP A 307 -1.66 -18.24 4.41
C TRP A 307 -0.46 -19.20 4.58
N PRO A 308 -0.57 -20.46 4.13
CA PRO A 308 0.50 -21.44 4.31
C PRO A 308 1.80 -21.05 3.58
N THR A 309 1.69 -20.41 2.43
CA THR A 309 2.83 -19.89 1.63
C THR A 309 2.43 -18.61 0.89
N ALA A 310 3.41 -17.89 0.31
CA ALA A 310 3.15 -16.77 -0.59
C ALA A 310 2.50 -17.22 -1.92
N ILE A 311 2.63 -18.48 -2.30
CA ILE A 311 1.91 -19.01 -3.47
C ILE A 311 0.46 -19.26 -3.09
N ALA A 312 -0.43 -18.53 -3.74
CA ALA A 312 -1.86 -18.63 -3.48
C ALA A 312 -2.41 -20.03 -3.79
N PRO A 313 -3.16 -20.67 -2.88
CA PRO A 313 -3.84 -21.92 -3.16
C PRO A 313 -5.00 -21.72 -4.13
N ALA A 314 -5.47 -22.78 -4.76
CA ALA A 314 -6.60 -22.73 -5.70
C ALA A 314 -7.93 -22.28 -5.02
N ALA A 315 -8.06 -22.54 -3.72
CA ALA A 315 -9.20 -22.09 -2.91
C ALA A 315 -8.67 -21.52 -1.57
N PRO A 316 -9.38 -20.55 -0.99
CA PRO A 316 -9.02 -19.99 0.31
C PRO A 316 -9.06 -21.06 1.41
N VAL A 317 -8.11 -21.02 2.34
CA VAL A 317 -8.06 -21.90 3.51
C VAL A 317 -9.16 -21.53 4.51
N LYS A 318 -9.37 -20.23 4.70
CA LYS A 318 -10.47 -19.67 5.52
C LYS A 318 -11.32 -18.76 4.65
N THR A 319 -12.60 -18.64 5.00
CA THR A 319 -13.46 -17.64 4.37
C THR A 319 -13.07 -16.23 4.82
N THR A 320 -13.45 -15.22 4.07
CA THR A 320 -13.24 -13.80 4.45
C THR A 320 -13.88 -13.49 5.80
N GLU A 321 -15.04 -14.07 6.09
CA GLU A 321 -15.72 -13.92 7.37
C GLU A 321 -14.91 -14.53 8.55
N GLN A 322 -14.32 -15.72 8.35
CA GLN A 322 -13.47 -16.34 9.38
C GLN A 322 -12.22 -15.51 9.66
N VAL A 323 -11.58 -14.95 8.61
CA VAL A 323 -10.44 -14.05 8.75
C VAL A 323 -10.84 -12.79 9.51
N ASN A 324 -11.96 -12.15 9.11
CA ASN A 324 -12.48 -10.97 9.79
C ASN A 324 -12.79 -11.23 11.28
N GLN A 325 -13.38 -12.38 11.62
CA GLN A 325 -13.65 -12.75 13.01
C GLN A 325 -12.37 -12.87 13.85
N LEU A 326 -11.31 -13.49 13.30
CA LEU A 326 -10.01 -13.61 13.99
C LEU A 326 -9.34 -12.24 14.18
N VAL A 327 -9.36 -11.39 13.15
CA VAL A 327 -8.82 -10.02 13.25
C VAL A 327 -9.58 -9.22 14.32
N LYS A 328 -10.92 -9.26 14.32
CA LYS A 328 -11.74 -8.58 15.33
C LYS A 328 -11.55 -9.14 16.74
N ALA A 329 -11.28 -10.43 16.89
CA ALA A 329 -10.96 -11.01 18.19
C ALA A 329 -9.61 -10.48 18.73
N ILE A 330 -8.57 -10.43 17.87
CA ILE A 330 -7.27 -9.85 18.23
C ILE A 330 -7.42 -8.37 18.59
N GLU A 331 -8.15 -7.59 17.77
CA GLU A 331 -8.42 -6.18 18.03
C GLU A 331 -9.11 -5.96 19.38
N SER A 332 -10.16 -6.76 19.66
CA SER A 332 -10.90 -6.69 20.92
C SER A 332 -10.03 -6.98 22.14
N ASP A 333 -9.14 -7.99 22.05
CA ASP A 333 -8.21 -8.31 23.11
C ASP A 333 -7.11 -7.24 23.27
N SER A 334 -6.60 -6.71 22.16
CA SER A 334 -5.66 -5.58 22.14
C SER A 334 -6.24 -4.34 22.82
N GLN A 335 -7.51 -4.01 22.58
CA GLN A 335 -8.16 -2.84 23.19
C GLN A 335 -8.21 -2.92 24.72
N LYS A 336 -8.28 -4.13 25.31
CA LYS A 336 -8.25 -4.30 26.77
C LYS A 336 -6.88 -3.93 27.39
N VAL A 337 -5.79 -4.03 26.60
CA VAL A 337 -4.45 -3.59 27.03
C VAL A 337 -4.27 -2.10 26.76
N VAL A 338 -4.72 -1.61 25.59
CA VAL A 338 -4.59 -0.20 25.19
C VAL A 338 -5.43 0.71 26.07
N LYS A 339 -6.67 0.31 26.36
CA LYS A 339 -7.63 1.04 27.21
C LYS A 339 -8.14 0.12 28.30
N PRO A 340 -7.36 -0.13 29.37
CA PRO A 340 -7.84 -0.96 30.46
C PRO A 340 -9.12 -0.35 31.05
N ALA A 341 -10.10 -1.21 31.38
CA ALA A 341 -11.30 -0.78 32.08
C ALA A 341 -10.90 -0.07 33.36
N SER A 342 -11.38 1.15 33.56
CA SER A 342 -11.17 1.97 34.77
C SER A 342 -11.95 1.42 35.96
#